data_c218f6a2dba82b8e037cb381ae575b46
#
_entry.id   c218f6a2dba82b8e037cb381ae575b46
#
_cell.length_a   1.000
_cell.length_b   1.000
_cell.length_c   1.000
_cell.angle_alpha   90.00
_cell.angle_beta   90.00
_cell.angle_gamma   90.00
#
_symmetry.space_group_name_H-M   'P 1'
#
loop_
_entity.id
_entity.type
_entity.pdbx_description
1 polymer ?
#
loop_
_entity_poly.entity_id
_entity_poly.type
_entity_poly.pdbx_seq_one_letter_code
_entity_poly.pdbx_strand_id
1 'polypeptide(L)'
;HTTLFQVFLEEKRKPFFENGRNNRSFPYRTTLGDNKINGLSDGLNNYFFVRNGTVIFRKEDQKSLHEETGLPTRNNFALAAINHGPAPHGSTYEYMILVQPEQNEREKTWNEARAGRLPYRVLQHDSLAHIVQDLGTHTTGYVLFESGKVSSDDLLQEVNLPSLVMSEFID
;
A
#
# COMPACT_ATOMS: atom_id res chain seq x y z
N HIS A 1 0.86 -13.56 1.88
CA HIS A 1 0.71 -12.36 1.02
C HIS A 1 -0.22 -11.35 1.67
N THR A 2 0.09 -10.07 1.49
CA THR A 2 -0.83 -8.97 1.78
C THR A 2 -1.34 -8.41 0.46
N THR A 3 -2.64 -8.49 0.22
CA THR A 3 -3.24 -7.97 -1.01
C THR A 3 -3.30 -6.45 -0.92
N LEU A 4 -2.74 -5.77 -1.91
CA LEU A 4 -2.84 -4.32 -2.09
C LEU A 4 -4.14 -3.97 -2.78
N PHE A 5 -4.39 -4.60 -3.92
CA PHE A 5 -5.65 -4.46 -4.67
C PHE A 5 -5.93 -5.69 -5.53
N GLN A 6 -7.22 -5.90 -5.81
CA GLN A 6 -7.72 -6.79 -6.86
C GLN A 6 -8.89 -6.08 -7.54
N VAL A 7 -8.76 -5.81 -8.83
CA VAL A 7 -9.76 -5.04 -9.59
C VAL A 7 -10.18 -5.78 -10.85
N PHE A 8 -11.44 -5.66 -11.19
CA PHE A 8 -12.00 -6.13 -12.45
C PHE A 8 -11.51 -5.28 -13.62
N LEU A 9 -11.12 -5.93 -14.71
CA LEU A 9 -10.68 -5.26 -15.92
C LEU A 9 -11.81 -5.26 -16.96
N GLU A 10 -12.50 -4.15 -17.10
CA GLU A 10 -13.43 -3.93 -18.21
C GLU A 10 -12.72 -4.03 -19.56
N GLU A 11 -11.50 -3.48 -19.63
CA GLU A 11 -10.65 -3.52 -20.81
C GLU A 11 -9.33 -4.24 -20.48
N LYS A 12 -9.06 -5.38 -21.14
CA LYS A 12 -7.85 -6.21 -20.88
C LYS A 12 -6.54 -5.42 -20.97
N ARG A 13 -6.45 -4.44 -21.86
CA ARG A 13 -5.25 -3.62 -22.09
C ARG A 13 -5.33 -2.22 -21.50
N LYS A 14 -6.19 -2.00 -20.51
CA LYS A 14 -6.19 -0.75 -19.74
C LYS A 14 -4.78 -0.46 -19.21
N PRO A 15 -4.28 0.78 -19.32
CA PRO A 15 -2.96 1.12 -18.83
C PRO A 15 -2.90 1.07 -17.29
N PHE A 16 -1.83 0.48 -16.79
CA PHE A 16 -1.49 0.45 -15.36
C PHE A 16 -0.13 1.08 -15.16
N PHE A 17 -0.02 1.98 -14.21
CA PHE A 17 1.27 2.50 -13.77
C PHE A 17 2.07 1.39 -13.08
N GLU A 18 3.32 1.23 -13.49
CA GLU A 18 4.27 0.26 -12.95
C GLU A 18 5.67 0.87 -12.95
N ASN A 19 6.17 1.24 -11.78
CA ASN A 19 7.50 1.82 -11.59
C ASN A 19 7.86 2.93 -12.60
N GLY A 20 6.96 3.89 -12.79
CA GLY A 20 7.15 5.03 -13.69
C GLY A 20 6.74 4.79 -15.15
N ARG A 21 6.21 3.63 -15.50
CA ARG A 21 5.78 3.27 -16.86
C ARG A 21 4.31 2.89 -16.90
N ASN A 22 3.67 3.11 -18.04
CA ASN A 22 2.33 2.60 -18.29
C ASN A 22 2.41 1.24 -18.99
N ASN A 23 1.96 0.20 -18.31
CA ASN A 23 1.93 -1.16 -18.82
C ASN A 23 0.54 -1.53 -19.31
N ARG A 24 0.44 -1.92 -20.61
CA ARG A 24 -0.80 -2.36 -21.28
C ARG A 24 -0.82 -3.86 -21.62
N SER A 25 0.21 -4.61 -21.25
CA SER A 25 0.31 -6.04 -21.60
C SER A 25 -0.79 -6.86 -20.92
N PHE A 26 -1.35 -7.82 -21.67
CA PHE A 26 -2.31 -8.80 -21.17
C PHE A 26 -2.22 -10.10 -21.99
N PRO A 27 -2.11 -11.29 -21.41
CA PRO A 27 -1.88 -11.52 -19.98
C PRO A 27 -0.51 -10.97 -19.55
N TYR A 28 -0.37 -10.62 -18.27
CA TYR A 28 0.88 -10.11 -17.75
C TYR A 28 1.12 -10.58 -16.31
N ARG A 29 2.35 -10.93 -16.00
CA ARG A 29 2.79 -11.28 -14.66
C ARG A 29 4.22 -10.80 -14.45
N THR A 30 4.46 -10.16 -13.32
CA THR A 30 5.80 -9.75 -12.91
C THR A 30 5.96 -9.85 -11.40
N THR A 31 7.21 -9.94 -10.97
CA THR A 31 7.62 -9.77 -9.58
C THR A 31 8.54 -8.56 -9.53
N LEU A 32 8.08 -7.51 -8.88
CA LEU A 32 8.86 -6.32 -8.62
C LEU A 32 9.67 -6.61 -7.37
N GLY A 33 10.97 -6.75 -7.55
CA GLY A 33 11.91 -7.14 -6.49
C GLY A 33 12.14 -6.03 -5.48
N ASP A 34 13.17 -6.22 -4.68
CA ASP A 34 13.55 -5.35 -3.56
C ASP A 34 14.17 -4.04 -4.06
N ASN A 35 13.39 -3.25 -4.76
CA ASN A 35 13.68 -1.85 -5.03
C ASN A 35 13.43 -1.04 -3.78
N LYS A 36 14.12 0.11 -3.63
CA LYS A 36 13.84 1.04 -2.52
C LYS A 36 12.37 1.40 -2.41
N ILE A 37 11.67 1.43 -3.55
CA ILE A 37 10.22 1.61 -3.64
C ILE A 37 9.69 0.99 -4.92
N ASN A 38 8.52 0.39 -4.85
CA ASN A 38 7.73 -0.07 -5.99
C ASN A 38 6.44 0.75 -6.09
N GLY A 39 6.11 1.23 -7.28
CA GLY A 39 4.92 2.02 -7.54
C GLY A 39 3.98 1.32 -8.52
N LEU A 40 2.71 1.20 -8.15
CA LEU A 40 1.66 0.58 -8.95
C LEU A 40 0.38 1.41 -8.93
N SER A 41 -0.45 1.30 -9.96
CA SER A 41 -1.84 1.75 -9.91
C SER A 41 -2.80 0.56 -9.91
N ASP A 42 -4.01 0.78 -9.38
CA ASP A 42 -5.11 -0.16 -9.47
C ASP A 42 -5.92 -0.02 -10.79
N GLY A 43 -5.54 0.93 -11.64
CA GLY A 43 -6.28 1.27 -12.86
C GLY A 43 -7.55 2.11 -12.62
N LEU A 44 -7.86 2.49 -11.37
CA LEU A 44 -8.96 3.37 -10.95
C LEU A 44 -8.45 4.73 -10.49
N ASN A 45 -7.22 5.07 -10.90
CA ASN A 45 -6.50 6.28 -10.52
C ASN A 45 -6.06 6.34 -9.04
N ASN A 46 -5.93 5.19 -8.36
CA ASN A 46 -5.23 5.12 -7.09
C ASN A 46 -3.83 4.55 -7.31
N TYR A 47 -2.85 5.08 -6.56
CA TYR A 47 -1.44 4.70 -6.71
C TYR A 47 -0.88 4.20 -5.39
N PHE A 48 -0.28 3.03 -5.44
CA PHE A 48 0.31 2.33 -4.29
C PHE A 48 1.83 2.42 -4.40
N PHE A 49 2.47 2.97 -3.38
CA PHE A 49 3.92 3.03 -3.28
C PHE A 49 4.36 2.13 -2.12
N VAL A 50 5.04 1.04 -2.45
CA VAL A 50 5.40 -0.03 -1.51
C VAL A 50 6.89 0.01 -1.23
N ARG A 51 7.26 0.05 0.05
CA ARG A 51 8.65 -0.09 0.54
C ARG A 51 8.84 -1.43 1.24
N ASN A 52 10.10 -1.88 1.27
CA ASN A 52 10.51 -3.07 2.02
C ASN A 52 9.66 -4.31 1.72
N GLY A 53 9.26 -4.49 0.45
CA GLY A 53 8.45 -5.62 0.06
C GLY A 53 8.58 -5.98 -1.41
N THR A 54 8.66 -7.27 -1.68
CA THR A 54 8.53 -7.80 -3.05
C THR A 54 7.06 -7.80 -3.45
N VAL A 55 6.74 -7.15 -4.56
CA VAL A 55 5.37 -7.07 -5.06
C VAL A 55 5.16 -8.05 -6.22
N ILE A 56 4.19 -8.94 -6.09
CA ILE A 56 3.68 -9.74 -7.21
C ILE A 56 2.56 -8.93 -7.86
N PHE A 57 2.71 -8.64 -9.15
CA PHE A 57 1.67 -7.99 -9.95
C PHE A 57 1.30 -8.86 -11.13
N ARG A 58 0.01 -9.03 -11.36
CA ARG A 58 -0.52 -9.82 -12.47
C ARG A 58 -1.82 -9.25 -13.03
N LYS A 59 -1.98 -9.38 -14.34
CA LYS A 59 -3.21 -9.15 -15.10
C LYS A 59 -3.51 -10.42 -15.88
N GLU A 60 -4.58 -11.09 -15.54
CA GLU A 60 -4.91 -12.39 -16.13
C GLU A 60 -6.40 -12.71 -16.03
N ASP A 61 -6.83 -13.65 -16.87
CA ASP A 61 -8.14 -14.28 -16.72
C ASP A 61 -8.13 -15.13 -15.43
N GLN A 62 -9.09 -14.87 -14.55
CA GLN A 62 -9.34 -15.67 -13.35
C GLN A 62 -10.61 -16.48 -13.52
N LYS A 63 -10.56 -17.71 -13.04
CA LYS A 63 -11.71 -18.64 -13.00
C LYS A 63 -12.16 -18.79 -11.56
N SER A 64 -13.47 -18.85 -11.38
CA SER A 64 -14.10 -19.10 -10.08
C SER A 64 -15.41 -19.85 -10.30
N LEU A 65 -16.15 -20.08 -9.24
CA LEU A 65 -17.52 -20.52 -9.27
C LEU A 65 -18.43 -19.37 -8.81
N HIS A 66 -19.58 -19.24 -9.45
CA HIS A 66 -20.60 -18.30 -8.99
C HIS A 66 -21.13 -18.78 -7.63
N GLU A 67 -21.18 -17.88 -6.66
CA GLU A 67 -21.47 -18.22 -5.27
C GLU A 67 -22.84 -18.92 -5.11
N GLU A 68 -23.88 -18.39 -5.76
CA GLU A 68 -25.24 -18.93 -5.64
C GLU A 68 -25.52 -20.13 -6.53
N THR A 69 -24.99 -20.15 -7.75
CA THR A 69 -25.34 -21.17 -8.76
C THR A 69 -24.32 -22.30 -8.89
N GLY A 70 -23.11 -22.11 -8.34
CA GLY A 70 -22.00 -23.05 -8.51
C GLY A 70 -21.47 -23.17 -9.95
N LEU A 71 -21.97 -22.36 -10.88
CA LEU A 71 -21.54 -22.40 -12.26
C LEU A 71 -20.15 -21.78 -12.46
N PRO A 72 -19.33 -22.32 -13.38
CA PRO A 72 -18.04 -21.73 -13.68
C PRO A 72 -18.16 -20.29 -14.18
N THR A 73 -17.37 -19.40 -13.61
CA THR A 73 -17.23 -18.01 -14.04
C THR A 73 -15.81 -17.73 -14.49
N ARG A 74 -15.65 -16.75 -15.37
CA ARG A 74 -14.34 -16.31 -15.87
C ARG A 74 -14.38 -14.84 -16.17
N ASN A 75 -13.47 -14.09 -15.54
CA ASN A 75 -13.31 -12.66 -15.74
C ASN A 75 -11.83 -12.25 -15.72
N ASN A 76 -11.55 -11.05 -16.23
CA ASN A 76 -10.21 -10.51 -16.25
C ASN A 76 -9.98 -9.67 -15.00
N PHE A 77 -8.83 -9.86 -14.35
CA PHE A 77 -8.48 -9.12 -13.14
C PHE A 77 -7.03 -8.63 -13.19
N ALA A 78 -6.79 -7.48 -12.56
CA ALA A 78 -5.47 -7.09 -12.08
C ALA A 78 -5.41 -7.33 -10.57
N LEU A 79 -4.29 -7.89 -10.12
CA LEU A 79 -4.03 -8.14 -8.72
C LEU A 79 -2.60 -7.72 -8.39
N ALA A 80 -2.44 -6.99 -7.29
CA ALA A 80 -1.14 -6.76 -6.67
C ALA A 80 -1.13 -7.24 -5.24
N ALA A 81 -0.04 -7.89 -4.84
CA ALA A 81 0.15 -8.36 -3.48
C ALA A 81 1.60 -8.25 -3.05
N ILE A 82 1.83 -7.89 -1.79
CA ILE A 82 3.16 -7.96 -1.16
C ILE A 82 3.42 -9.40 -0.79
N ASN A 83 4.56 -9.93 -1.23
CA ASN A 83 4.97 -11.31 -0.98
C ASN A 83 5.98 -11.37 0.17
N HIS A 84 5.57 -11.97 1.26
CA HIS A 84 6.43 -12.19 2.44
C HIS A 84 7.22 -13.50 2.39
N GLY A 85 7.16 -14.23 1.27
CA GLY A 85 7.78 -15.57 1.17
C GLY A 85 7.00 -16.66 1.90
N PRO A 86 7.57 -17.88 1.98
CA PRO A 86 7.04 -18.99 2.77
C PRO A 86 7.37 -18.80 4.24
N ALA A 87 6.40 -19.08 5.13
CA ALA A 87 6.54 -19.02 6.59
C ALA A 87 7.25 -17.74 7.11
N PRO A 88 6.76 -16.55 6.82
CA PRO A 88 7.43 -15.31 7.20
C PRO A 88 7.46 -15.14 8.73
N HIS A 89 8.65 -14.81 9.26
CA HIS A 89 8.83 -14.42 10.65
C HIS A 89 9.33 -12.98 10.72
N GLY A 90 8.60 -12.10 11.43
CA GLY A 90 8.99 -10.70 11.62
C GLY A 90 9.05 -9.89 10.32
N SER A 91 8.42 -10.37 9.26
CA SER A 91 8.36 -9.63 7.99
C SER A 91 7.55 -8.36 8.14
N THR A 92 8.12 -7.26 7.74
CA THR A 92 7.48 -5.96 7.75
C THR A 92 7.25 -5.47 6.33
N TYR A 93 6.29 -4.61 6.16
CA TYR A 93 6.06 -3.89 4.91
C TYR A 93 5.50 -2.50 5.23
N GLU A 94 5.66 -1.63 4.27
CA GLU A 94 5.19 -0.26 4.35
C GLU A 94 4.64 0.14 2.99
N TYR A 95 3.47 0.75 2.97
CA TYR A 95 2.93 1.30 1.73
C TYR A 95 2.14 2.58 1.97
N MET A 96 2.12 3.43 0.97
CA MET A 96 1.33 4.65 0.87
C MET A 96 0.35 4.54 -0.29
N ILE A 97 -0.84 5.08 -0.12
CA ILE A 97 -1.84 5.17 -1.19
C ILE A 97 -2.10 6.65 -1.50
N LEU A 98 -1.92 7.02 -2.77
CA LEU A 98 -2.47 8.27 -3.29
C LEU A 98 -3.83 7.97 -3.93
N VAL A 99 -4.86 8.61 -3.41
CA VAL A 99 -6.24 8.43 -3.88
C VAL A 99 -6.56 9.51 -4.90
N GLN A 100 -6.74 9.10 -6.16
CA GLN A 100 -7.13 9.96 -7.28
C GLN A 100 -6.30 11.25 -7.41
N PRO A 101 -4.96 11.19 -7.32
CA PRO A 101 -4.12 12.37 -7.40
C PRO A 101 -4.18 13.00 -8.80
N GLU A 102 -3.92 14.29 -8.86
CA GLU A 102 -3.62 14.96 -10.12
C GLU A 102 -2.29 14.43 -10.70
N GLN A 103 -2.11 14.53 -12.01
CA GLN A 103 -0.94 13.98 -12.69
C GLN A 103 0.38 14.55 -12.14
N ASN A 104 0.45 15.85 -11.91
CA ASN A 104 1.62 16.53 -11.36
C ASN A 104 1.93 16.08 -9.92
N GLU A 105 0.92 15.88 -9.09
CA GLU A 105 1.05 15.36 -7.72
C GLU A 105 1.62 13.94 -7.73
N ARG A 106 1.04 13.06 -8.55
CA ARG A 106 1.53 11.69 -8.72
C ARG A 106 2.99 11.64 -9.16
N GLU A 107 3.35 12.42 -10.19
CA GLU A 107 4.72 12.46 -10.73
C GLU A 107 5.71 13.03 -9.71
N LYS A 108 5.34 14.08 -9.02
CA LYS A 108 6.13 14.64 -7.92
C LYS A 108 6.37 13.61 -6.82
N THR A 109 5.30 13.01 -6.30
CA THR A 109 5.38 12.02 -5.21
C THR A 109 6.20 10.80 -5.61
N TRP A 110 6.03 10.31 -6.85
CA TRP A 110 6.85 9.20 -7.37
C TRP A 110 8.34 9.55 -7.40
N ASN A 111 8.70 10.73 -7.90
CA ASN A 111 10.10 11.15 -8.00
C ASN A 111 10.73 11.37 -6.61
N GLU A 112 9.98 11.94 -5.67
CA GLU A 112 10.44 12.14 -4.30
C GLU A 112 10.60 10.81 -3.56
N ALA A 113 9.64 9.89 -3.69
CA ALA A 113 9.69 8.57 -3.10
C ALA A 113 10.89 7.76 -3.59
N ARG A 114 11.19 7.80 -4.90
CA ARG A 114 12.41 7.17 -5.46
C ARG A 114 13.71 7.79 -4.92
N ALA A 115 13.69 9.06 -4.58
CA ALA A 115 14.81 9.75 -3.95
C ALA A 115 14.89 9.52 -2.44
N GLY A 116 13.99 8.69 -1.88
CA GLY A 116 13.93 8.40 -0.45
C GLY A 116 13.22 9.46 0.39
N ARG A 117 12.58 10.43 -0.24
CA ARG A 117 11.79 11.46 0.44
C ARG A 117 10.32 11.07 0.38
N LEU A 118 9.79 10.66 1.52
CA LEU A 118 8.37 10.33 1.68
C LEU A 118 7.64 11.49 2.36
N PRO A 119 6.33 11.69 2.09
CA PRO A 119 5.55 12.72 2.75
C PRO A 119 5.19 12.36 4.19
N TYR A 120 5.68 11.24 4.70
CA TYR A 120 5.43 10.77 6.06
C TYR A 120 6.70 10.16 6.66
N ARG A 121 6.69 9.97 7.97
CA ARG A 121 7.69 9.17 8.69
C ARG A 121 7.02 8.18 9.64
N VAL A 122 7.63 7.00 9.77
CA VAL A 122 7.26 6.01 10.78
C VAL A 122 8.00 6.35 12.07
N LEU A 123 7.26 6.62 13.14
CA LEU A 123 7.81 6.97 14.45
C LEU A 123 8.00 5.72 15.32
N GLN A 124 7.05 4.78 15.23
CA GLN A 124 7.12 3.50 15.93
C GLN A 124 6.49 2.41 15.08
N HIS A 125 7.09 1.22 15.07
CA HIS A 125 6.59 0.05 14.38
C HIS A 125 7.06 -1.21 15.08
N ASP A 126 6.33 -1.63 16.11
CA ASP A 126 6.61 -2.80 16.93
C ASP A 126 5.32 -3.49 17.39
N SER A 127 5.42 -4.44 18.33
CA SER A 127 4.26 -5.15 18.87
C SER A 127 3.35 -4.30 19.75
N LEU A 128 3.86 -3.18 20.26
CA LEU A 128 3.10 -2.26 21.10
C LEU A 128 2.28 -1.28 20.27
N ALA A 129 2.90 -0.69 19.22
CA ALA A 129 2.27 0.35 18.44
C ALA A 129 2.78 0.46 17.01
N HIS A 130 1.90 0.96 16.12
CA HIS A 130 2.28 1.56 14.84
C HIS A 130 1.93 3.05 14.88
N ILE A 131 2.94 3.90 14.70
CA ILE A 131 2.78 5.36 14.77
C ILE A 131 3.39 5.97 13.50
N VAL A 132 2.58 6.74 12.78
CA VAL A 132 2.97 7.37 11.53
C VAL A 132 2.58 8.85 11.57
N GLN A 133 3.52 9.71 11.17
CA GLN A 133 3.28 11.15 11.05
C GLN A 133 3.29 11.57 9.58
N ASP A 134 2.25 12.27 9.14
CA ASP A 134 2.24 13.03 7.90
C ASP A 134 3.08 14.30 8.07
N LEU A 135 4.00 14.54 7.13
CA LEU A 135 4.93 15.68 7.19
C LEU A 135 4.35 16.96 6.59
N GLY A 136 3.26 16.85 5.83
CA GLY A 136 2.60 18.00 5.20
C GLY A 136 1.61 18.69 6.14
N THR A 137 0.84 17.89 6.88
CA THR A 137 -0.19 18.36 7.82
C THR A 137 0.25 18.33 9.27
N HIS A 138 1.41 17.73 9.58
CA HIS A 138 1.87 17.43 10.94
C HIS A 138 0.87 16.60 11.76
N THR A 139 0.00 15.84 11.05
CA THR A 139 -0.95 14.92 11.68
C THR A 139 -0.25 13.61 12.02
N THR A 140 -0.45 13.12 13.24
CA THR A 140 0.09 11.82 13.67
C THR A 140 -1.03 10.84 13.96
N GLY A 141 -0.96 9.68 13.31
CA GLY A 141 -1.85 8.55 13.54
C GLY A 141 -1.19 7.50 14.44
N TYR A 142 -1.93 7.04 15.44
CA TYR A 142 -1.49 6.04 16.42
C TYR A 142 -2.42 4.84 16.38
N VAL A 143 -1.85 3.65 16.17
CA VAL A 143 -2.53 2.38 16.39
C VAL A 143 -1.80 1.69 17.54
N LEU A 144 -2.45 1.61 18.70
CA LEU A 144 -1.87 1.05 19.91
C LEU A 144 -2.57 -0.29 20.20
N PHE A 145 -1.79 -1.36 20.25
CA PHE A 145 -2.28 -2.72 20.44
C PHE A 145 -2.43 -3.10 21.90
N GLU A 146 -1.69 -2.42 22.78
CA GLU A 146 -1.66 -2.65 24.22
C GLU A 146 -1.60 -1.31 24.98
N SER A 147 -1.89 -1.35 26.27
CA SER A 147 -1.63 -0.22 27.17
C SER A 147 -0.13 -0.04 27.35
N GLY A 148 0.31 1.20 27.47
CA GLY A 148 1.73 1.48 27.70
C GLY A 148 2.16 2.86 27.23
N LYS A 149 3.46 3.12 27.41
CA LYS A 149 4.10 4.34 26.93
C LYS A 149 4.47 4.19 25.47
N VAL A 150 4.26 5.24 24.70
CA VAL A 150 4.69 5.31 23.29
C VAL A 150 6.05 5.99 23.18
N SER A 151 6.86 5.53 22.23
CA SER A 151 8.23 6.05 22.03
C SER A 151 8.28 7.29 21.15
N SER A 152 7.20 8.05 21.06
CA SER A 152 7.18 9.26 20.25
C SER A 152 7.39 10.51 21.12
N ASP A 153 8.14 11.46 20.60
CA ASP A 153 8.27 12.81 21.18
C ASP A 153 7.03 13.69 20.91
N ASP A 154 5.94 13.06 20.48
CA ASP A 154 4.70 13.70 20.08
C ASP A 154 3.70 13.85 21.25
N LEU A 155 2.53 14.37 20.95
CA LEU A 155 1.50 14.73 21.93
C LEU A 155 1.02 13.57 22.80
N LEU A 156 0.95 12.35 22.24
CA LEU A 156 0.50 11.17 22.97
C LEU A 156 1.72 10.42 23.54
N GLN A 157 1.78 10.33 24.87
CA GLN A 157 2.89 9.67 25.56
C GLN A 157 2.51 8.34 26.20
N GLU A 158 1.25 8.13 26.56
CA GLU A 158 0.80 6.94 27.25
C GLU A 158 -0.68 6.67 27.00
N VAL A 159 -1.05 5.41 26.95
CA VAL A 159 -2.45 4.95 26.93
C VAL A 159 -2.67 3.85 27.96
N ASN A 160 -3.86 3.79 28.51
CA ASN A 160 -4.25 2.79 29.50
C ASN A 160 -5.00 1.60 28.91
N LEU A 161 -5.29 1.60 27.61
CA LEU A 161 -5.92 0.51 26.87
C LEU A 161 -5.58 0.60 25.36
N PRO A 162 -5.75 -0.49 24.60
CA PRO A 162 -5.62 -0.47 23.14
C PRO A 162 -6.47 0.63 22.54
N SER A 163 -5.90 1.42 21.64
CA SER A 163 -6.53 2.65 21.15
C SER A 163 -6.15 2.96 19.72
N LEU A 164 -7.05 3.64 19.01
CA LEU A 164 -6.79 4.31 17.76
C LEU A 164 -6.93 5.81 17.98
N VAL A 165 -5.86 6.55 17.77
CA VAL A 165 -5.81 8.00 18.04
C VAL A 165 -5.25 8.72 16.84
N MET A 166 -5.69 9.94 16.62
CA MET A 166 -5.10 10.88 15.68
C MET A 166 -4.91 12.22 16.37
N SER A 167 -3.74 12.80 16.22
CA SER A 167 -3.42 14.16 16.72
C SER A 167 -3.01 15.04 15.55
N GLU A 168 -3.34 16.32 15.66
CA GLU A 168 -2.97 17.34 14.70
C GLU A 168 -2.51 18.60 15.45
N PHE A 169 -1.43 19.22 15.00
CA PHE A 169 -1.05 20.53 15.46
C PHE A 169 -1.80 21.57 14.62
N ILE A 170 -2.61 22.37 15.31
CA ILE A 170 -3.29 23.52 14.73
C ILE A 170 -2.56 24.76 15.26
N ASP A 171 -1.90 25.50 14.35
CA ASP A 171 -1.24 26.78 14.65
C ASP A 171 -2.27 27.91 14.85
#